data_231ce3ebcf08a54464cea72dfd3f5fe6
#
_entry.id   231ce3ebcf08a54464cea72dfd3f5fe6
#
_cell.length_a   1.000
_cell.length_b   1.000
_cell.length_c   1.000
_cell.angle_alpha   90.00
_cell.angle_beta   90.00
_cell.angle_gamma   90.00
#
_symmetry.space_group_name_H-M   'P 1'
#
loop_
_entity.id
_entity.type
_entity.pdbx_description
1 polymer ?
#
loop_
_entity_poly.entity_id
_entity_poly.type
_entity_poly.pdbx_seq_one_letter_code
_entity_poly.pdbx_strand_id
1 'polypeptide(L)'
;MTKPLLRFGIHNFLNASPLLLPLKEQGVNMGFQVITDSPAVLADRLKSSDLDLAMIPSVEYFKSADSYRLVPGVCIASRGEVGTVLFLTKKPIDEIRSIAADNRSRTSVALLKILFSFRSDLSIHPFPPDLESMLVDHSAALIIGDSAFKLSNLDSSITVYDLSEEWFRQTGKTFVHAVVAARKNICLSQSQKKFIQQVKAEGCGRVKEVVQDYKGLSSVDIEVLEDYLEKKISYDLDEAATDGLVHFSSLCYQHGMILKKHSIEFL
;
A
#
# COMPACT_ATOMS: atom_id res chain seq x y z
N MET A 1 21.70 -24.37 19.02
CA MET A 1 21.79 -23.00 18.46
C MET A 1 20.39 -22.58 18.04
N THR A 2 19.88 -21.49 18.59
CA THR A 2 18.59 -20.93 18.17
C THR A 2 18.71 -20.41 16.75
N LYS A 3 17.77 -20.81 15.87
CA LYS A 3 17.72 -20.30 14.50
C LYS A 3 17.55 -18.77 14.53
N PRO A 4 18.30 -18.01 13.72
CA PRO A 4 18.14 -16.55 13.72
C PRO A 4 16.69 -16.17 13.31
N LEU A 5 16.18 -15.10 13.91
CA LEU A 5 14.85 -14.58 13.59
C LEU A 5 14.84 -14.05 12.16
N LEU A 6 13.74 -14.31 11.45
CA LEU A 6 13.48 -13.72 10.14
C LEU A 6 13.05 -12.25 10.33
N ARG A 7 13.68 -11.34 9.60
CA ARG A 7 13.40 -9.91 9.63
C ARG A 7 12.16 -9.62 8.78
N PHE A 8 11.04 -9.30 9.43
CA PHE A 8 9.76 -9.03 8.80
C PHE A 8 9.45 -7.54 8.83
N GLY A 9 9.51 -6.89 7.65
CA GLY A 9 9.17 -5.49 7.47
C GLY A 9 7.67 -5.28 7.28
N ILE A 10 7.07 -4.36 8.04
CA ILE A 10 5.67 -3.96 7.88
C ILE A 10 5.55 -2.45 8.14
N HIS A 11 4.76 -1.74 7.34
CA HIS A 11 4.62 -0.30 7.54
C HIS A 11 3.65 0.03 8.69
N ASN A 12 3.81 1.24 9.22
CA ASN A 12 3.09 1.70 10.40
C ASN A 12 1.91 2.64 10.08
N PHE A 13 1.36 2.61 8.87
CA PHE A 13 0.11 3.30 8.57
C PHE A 13 -1.06 2.56 9.18
N LEU A 14 -2.15 3.26 9.44
CA LEU A 14 -3.35 2.70 10.07
C LEU A 14 -3.83 1.42 9.38
N ASN A 15 -3.82 1.38 8.04
CA ASN A 15 -4.28 0.21 7.29
C ASN A 15 -3.43 -1.06 7.48
N ALA A 16 -2.20 -0.96 7.99
CA ALA A 16 -1.40 -2.13 8.34
C ALA A 16 -1.47 -2.49 9.84
N SER A 17 -2.06 -1.62 10.67
CA SER A 17 -2.10 -1.81 12.12
C SER A 17 -2.82 -3.09 12.56
N PRO A 18 -3.89 -3.56 11.89
CA PRO A 18 -4.48 -4.87 12.20
C PRO A 18 -3.51 -6.04 12.02
N LEU A 19 -2.58 -5.95 11.08
CA LEU A 19 -1.53 -6.96 10.91
C LEU A 19 -0.35 -6.72 11.86
N LEU A 20 -0.01 -5.46 12.10
CA LEU A 20 1.15 -5.07 12.89
C LEU A 20 0.99 -5.41 14.38
N LEU A 21 -0.20 -5.23 14.96
CA LEU A 21 -0.44 -5.43 16.39
C LEU A 21 -0.16 -6.88 16.82
N PRO A 22 -0.80 -7.91 16.25
CA PRO A 22 -0.51 -9.30 16.63
C PRO A 22 0.91 -9.75 16.25
N LEU A 23 1.48 -9.19 15.16
CA LEU A 23 2.87 -9.46 14.79
C LEU A 23 3.84 -8.96 15.85
N LYS A 24 3.64 -7.78 16.43
CA LYS A 24 4.47 -7.25 17.51
C LYS A 24 4.34 -8.09 18.78
N GLU A 25 3.14 -8.54 19.10
CA GLU A 25 2.87 -9.32 20.33
C GLU A 25 3.46 -10.72 20.29
N GLN A 26 3.37 -11.39 19.15
CA GLN A 26 3.61 -12.83 19.05
C GLN A 26 4.75 -13.21 18.09
N GLY A 27 5.18 -12.27 17.22
CA GLY A 27 6.09 -12.56 16.12
C GLY A 27 7.42 -13.17 16.57
N VAL A 28 8.02 -12.70 17.67
CA VAL A 28 9.29 -13.21 18.18
C VAL A 28 9.18 -14.70 18.53
N ASN A 29 8.07 -15.13 19.15
CA ASN A 29 7.82 -16.52 19.51
C ASN A 29 7.67 -17.42 18.26
N MET A 30 7.29 -16.82 17.13
CA MET A 30 7.13 -17.48 15.82
C MET A 30 8.37 -17.35 14.94
N GLY A 31 9.44 -16.80 15.47
CA GLY A 31 10.72 -16.67 14.77
C GLY A 31 10.82 -15.45 13.85
N PHE A 32 10.04 -14.38 14.11
CA PHE A 32 10.10 -13.12 13.39
C PHE A 32 10.62 -11.97 14.26
N GLN A 33 11.52 -11.18 13.70
CA GLN A 33 11.86 -9.86 14.19
C GLN A 33 11.08 -8.84 13.37
N VAL A 34 10.12 -8.16 13.99
CA VAL A 34 9.27 -7.15 13.32
C VAL A 34 10.00 -5.82 13.22
N ILE A 35 10.04 -5.25 12.03
CA ILE A 35 10.71 -4.00 11.71
C ILE A 35 9.70 -3.08 11.03
N THR A 36 9.59 -1.84 11.50
CA THR A 36 8.63 -0.88 10.93
C THR A 36 9.35 0.25 10.20
N ASP A 37 8.81 0.60 9.03
CA ASP A 37 9.28 1.72 8.22
C ASP A 37 8.19 2.14 7.21
N SER A 38 8.45 3.13 6.36
CA SER A 38 7.54 3.49 5.26
C SER A 38 7.52 2.39 4.18
N PRO A 39 6.42 2.25 3.39
CA PRO A 39 6.32 1.22 2.36
C PRO A 39 7.45 1.26 1.34
N ALA A 40 7.89 2.45 0.94
CA ALA A 40 8.99 2.63 -0.02
C ALA A 40 10.33 2.15 0.56
N VAL A 41 10.64 2.51 1.81
CA VAL A 41 11.86 2.08 2.50
C VAL A 41 11.87 0.57 2.73
N LEU A 42 10.73 -0.02 3.11
CA LEU A 42 10.63 -1.48 3.27
C LEU A 42 10.93 -2.23 1.97
N ALA A 43 10.46 -1.71 0.82
CA ALA A 43 10.76 -2.28 -0.48
C ALA A 43 12.28 -2.21 -0.79
N ASP A 44 12.92 -1.07 -0.50
CA ASP A 44 14.36 -0.92 -0.70
C ASP A 44 15.16 -1.85 0.22
N ARG A 45 14.77 -1.97 1.49
CA ARG A 45 15.41 -2.87 2.47
C ARG A 45 15.21 -4.35 2.14
N LEU A 46 14.06 -4.72 1.56
CA LEU A 46 13.85 -6.08 1.05
C LEU A 46 14.78 -6.36 -0.15
N LYS A 47 14.92 -5.39 -1.03
CA LYS A 47 15.80 -5.48 -2.21
C LYS A 47 17.28 -5.56 -1.83
N SER A 48 17.73 -4.79 -0.85
CA SER A 48 19.12 -4.81 -0.33
C SER A 48 19.42 -6.05 0.53
N SER A 49 18.43 -6.90 0.80
CA SER A 49 18.54 -8.05 1.70
C SER A 49 18.66 -7.71 3.19
N ASP A 50 18.31 -6.48 3.60
CA ASP A 50 18.20 -6.08 5.01
C ASP A 50 16.92 -6.62 5.66
N LEU A 51 15.96 -7.08 4.85
CA LEU A 51 14.75 -7.78 5.27
C LEU A 51 14.67 -9.14 4.58
N ASP A 52 14.02 -10.10 5.24
CA ASP A 52 13.79 -11.43 4.70
C ASP A 52 12.43 -11.55 4.03
N LEU A 53 11.43 -10.88 4.61
CA LEU A 53 10.11 -10.66 4.03
C LEU A 53 9.59 -9.29 4.45
N ALA A 54 8.71 -8.70 3.62
CA ALA A 54 8.10 -7.41 3.95
C ALA A 54 6.76 -7.21 3.24
N MET A 55 5.92 -6.38 3.85
CA MET A 55 4.78 -5.78 3.17
C MET A 55 5.28 -4.61 2.32
N ILE A 56 5.22 -4.77 1.01
CA ILE A 56 5.75 -3.82 0.03
C ILE A 56 4.67 -3.34 -0.95
N PRO A 57 4.85 -2.17 -1.57
CA PRO A 57 3.96 -1.71 -2.64
C PRO A 57 3.86 -2.74 -3.78
N SER A 58 2.65 -2.98 -4.30
CA SER A 58 2.41 -4.01 -5.33
C SER A 58 3.27 -3.83 -6.58
N VAL A 59 3.52 -2.59 -7.01
CA VAL A 59 4.39 -2.31 -8.16
C VAL A 59 5.83 -2.76 -7.92
N GLU A 60 6.33 -2.67 -6.68
CA GLU A 60 7.71 -3.08 -6.34
C GLU A 60 7.88 -4.61 -6.39
N TYR A 61 6.82 -5.35 -6.05
CA TYR A 61 6.81 -6.80 -6.29
C TYR A 61 7.05 -7.08 -7.78
N PHE A 62 6.30 -6.47 -8.68
CA PHE A 62 6.42 -6.72 -10.11
C PHE A 62 7.74 -6.23 -10.72
N LYS A 63 8.32 -5.16 -10.22
CA LYS A 63 9.66 -4.71 -10.64
C LYS A 63 10.77 -5.72 -10.32
N SER A 64 10.54 -6.59 -9.35
CA SER A 64 11.53 -7.56 -8.85
C SER A 64 10.94 -8.95 -8.64
N ALA A 65 9.91 -9.34 -9.39
CA ALA A 65 9.17 -10.60 -9.20
C ALA A 65 10.05 -11.85 -9.33
N ASP A 66 11.11 -11.79 -10.12
CA ASP A 66 12.09 -12.88 -10.20
C ASP A 66 12.84 -13.17 -8.89
N SER A 67 12.83 -12.20 -7.96
CA SER A 67 13.55 -12.28 -6.68
C SER A 67 12.63 -12.63 -5.50
N TYR A 68 11.30 -12.59 -5.69
CA TYR A 68 10.33 -12.70 -4.61
C TYR A 68 9.28 -13.77 -4.86
N ARG A 69 8.68 -14.24 -3.75
CA ARG A 69 7.43 -15.02 -3.71
C ARG A 69 6.46 -14.33 -2.74
N LEU A 70 5.17 -14.36 -3.04
CA LEU A 70 4.14 -13.79 -2.17
C LEU A 70 3.74 -14.76 -1.06
N VAL A 71 3.49 -14.23 0.11
CA VAL A 71 2.75 -14.95 1.15
C VAL A 71 1.29 -15.00 0.72
N PRO A 72 0.69 -16.20 0.57
CA PRO A 72 -0.69 -16.31 0.09
C PRO A 72 -1.69 -15.77 1.11
N GLY A 73 -2.83 -15.25 0.62
CA GLY A 73 -3.99 -14.90 1.42
C GLY A 73 -3.86 -13.67 2.31
N VAL A 74 -2.79 -12.86 2.16
CA VAL A 74 -2.60 -11.61 2.92
C VAL A 74 -2.15 -10.48 2.00
N CYS A 75 -2.86 -9.37 2.04
CA CYS A 75 -2.53 -8.13 1.33
C CYS A 75 -3.12 -6.92 2.06
N ILE A 76 -2.97 -5.74 1.49
CA ILE A 76 -3.81 -4.57 1.73
C ILE A 76 -4.43 -4.20 0.40
N ALA A 77 -5.75 -4.28 0.32
CA ALA A 77 -6.53 -4.04 -0.88
C ALA A 77 -7.78 -3.20 -0.58
N SER A 78 -8.44 -2.69 -1.62
CA SER A 78 -9.73 -2.03 -1.53
C SER A 78 -10.57 -2.28 -2.77
N ARG A 79 -11.89 -2.13 -2.65
CA ARG A 79 -12.82 -2.25 -3.76
C ARG A 79 -13.78 -1.06 -3.78
N GLY A 80 -13.55 -0.14 -4.72
CA GLY A 80 -14.20 1.17 -4.72
C GLY A 80 -13.40 2.18 -3.91
N GLU A 81 -14.07 3.18 -3.37
CA GLU A 81 -13.49 4.26 -2.61
C GLU A 81 -12.70 3.77 -1.38
N VAL A 82 -11.48 4.24 -1.22
CA VAL A 82 -10.62 3.93 -0.06
C VAL A 82 -10.45 5.12 0.89
N GLY A 83 -10.58 6.35 0.40
CA GLY A 83 -10.44 7.58 1.20
C GLY A 83 -8.99 7.96 1.56
N THR A 84 -8.02 7.13 1.24
CA THR A 84 -6.62 7.33 1.64
C THR A 84 -5.61 7.22 0.50
N VAL A 85 -6.05 7.28 -0.75
CA VAL A 85 -5.19 7.38 -1.94
C VAL A 85 -5.79 8.44 -2.83
N LEU A 86 -5.47 9.69 -2.53
CA LEU A 86 -6.15 10.85 -3.08
C LEU A 86 -5.25 11.62 -4.05
N PHE A 87 -5.76 11.85 -5.24
CA PHE A 87 -5.19 12.76 -6.21
C PHE A 87 -6.00 14.07 -6.21
N LEU A 88 -5.34 15.16 -5.87
CA LEU A 88 -5.93 16.48 -5.72
C LEU A 88 -5.39 17.42 -6.78
N THR A 89 -6.26 18.16 -7.47
CA THR A 89 -5.84 19.08 -8.53
C THR A 89 -6.64 20.37 -8.54
N LYS A 90 -5.94 21.47 -8.85
CA LYS A 90 -6.53 22.79 -9.10
C LYS A 90 -6.82 23.05 -10.59
N LYS A 91 -6.48 22.08 -11.45
CA LYS A 91 -6.60 22.20 -12.92
C LYS A 91 -7.25 20.97 -13.52
N PRO A 92 -7.84 21.09 -14.71
CA PRO A 92 -8.19 19.95 -15.55
C PRO A 92 -6.99 19.01 -15.78
N ILE A 93 -7.25 17.71 -15.91
CA ILE A 93 -6.22 16.67 -16.02
C ILE A 93 -5.24 16.93 -17.18
N ASP A 94 -5.76 17.36 -18.31
CA ASP A 94 -4.99 17.65 -19.54
C ASP A 94 -4.13 18.93 -19.44
N GLU A 95 -4.36 19.78 -18.44
CA GLU A 95 -3.55 20.97 -18.17
C GLU A 95 -2.46 20.76 -17.13
N ILE A 96 -2.44 19.61 -16.43
CA ILE A 96 -1.46 19.31 -15.39
C ILE A 96 -0.09 19.05 -16.02
N ARG A 97 0.94 19.77 -15.55
CA ARG A 97 2.33 19.62 -15.98
C ARG A 97 3.25 19.15 -14.87
N SER A 98 2.90 19.37 -13.62
CA SER A 98 3.67 18.92 -12.47
C SER A 98 2.77 18.43 -11.35
N ILE A 99 3.18 17.32 -10.75
CA ILE A 99 2.50 16.70 -9.61
C ILE A 99 3.51 16.54 -8.48
N ALA A 100 3.18 17.04 -7.28
CA ALA A 100 3.84 16.66 -6.06
C ALA A 100 3.27 15.31 -5.59
N ALA A 101 4.10 14.29 -5.48
CA ALA A 101 3.67 12.98 -5.05
C ALA A 101 4.29 12.62 -3.70
N ASP A 102 3.47 12.16 -2.76
CA ASP A 102 3.93 11.63 -1.48
C ASP A 102 5.08 10.65 -1.71
N ASN A 103 6.25 10.96 -1.17
CA ASN A 103 7.50 10.24 -1.39
C ASN A 103 7.49 8.78 -0.87
N ARG A 104 6.48 8.41 -0.09
CA ARG A 104 6.24 7.05 0.40
C ARG A 104 5.45 6.20 -0.60
N SER A 105 4.88 6.83 -1.65
CA SER A 105 3.96 6.21 -2.60
C SER A 105 4.67 5.77 -3.88
N ARG A 106 4.67 4.46 -4.15
CA ARG A 106 5.16 3.91 -5.42
C ARG A 106 4.04 3.29 -6.24
N THR A 107 3.18 2.51 -5.60
CA THR A 107 2.01 1.90 -6.28
C THR A 107 1.02 2.95 -6.75
N SER A 108 0.72 3.97 -5.91
CA SER A 108 -0.26 5.00 -6.27
C SER A 108 0.25 5.93 -7.39
N VAL A 109 1.56 6.18 -7.46
CA VAL A 109 2.16 6.89 -8.61
C VAL A 109 2.01 6.08 -9.90
N ALA A 110 2.19 4.76 -9.84
CA ALA A 110 1.97 3.89 -11.00
C ALA A 110 0.49 3.86 -11.38
N LEU A 111 -0.41 3.72 -10.40
CA LEU A 111 -1.85 3.75 -10.60
C LEU A 111 -2.31 5.05 -11.24
N LEU A 112 -1.85 6.19 -10.73
CA LEU A 112 -2.17 7.51 -11.27
C LEU A 112 -1.84 7.60 -12.77
N LYS A 113 -0.65 7.12 -13.17
CA LYS A 113 -0.21 7.10 -14.58
C LYS A 113 -1.04 6.16 -15.47
N ILE A 114 -1.63 5.13 -14.90
CA ILE A 114 -2.49 4.19 -15.60
C ILE A 114 -3.88 4.78 -15.80
N LEU A 115 -4.43 5.42 -14.76
CA LEU A 115 -5.82 5.88 -14.75
C LEU A 115 -6.06 7.14 -15.59
N PHE A 116 -5.05 7.99 -15.73
CA PHE A 116 -5.21 9.28 -16.38
C PHE A 116 -4.22 9.47 -17.54
N SER A 117 -4.74 9.99 -18.64
CA SER A 117 -3.94 10.39 -19.78
C SER A 117 -3.36 11.78 -19.54
N PHE A 118 -2.16 11.82 -19.03
CA PHE A 118 -1.43 13.07 -18.86
C PHE A 118 -0.68 13.47 -20.13
N ARG A 119 -0.29 14.74 -20.18
CA ARG A 119 0.61 15.27 -21.22
C ARG A 119 1.96 14.55 -21.17
N SER A 120 2.63 14.51 -22.31
CA SER A 120 3.98 13.91 -22.44
C SER A 120 5.07 14.68 -21.67
N ASP A 121 4.82 15.96 -21.35
CA ASP A 121 5.72 16.82 -20.58
C ASP A 121 5.43 16.81 -19.06
N LEU A 122 4.57 15.90 -18.58
CA LEU A 122 4.28 15.76 -17.15
C LEU A 122 5.52 15.38 -16.36
N SER A 123 5.81 16.12 -15.30
CA SER A 123 6.79 15.78 -14.28
C SER A 123 6.12 15.39 -12.96
N ILE A 124 6.63 14.35 -12.31
CA ILE A 124 6.17 13.91 -10.97
C ILE A 124 7.35 14.01 -10.01
N HIS A 125 7.18 14.79 -8.96
CA HIS A 125 8.22 15.08 -7.98
C HIS A 125 7.88 14.42 -6.64
N PRO A 126 8.80 13.64 -6.05
CA PRO A 126 8.60 13.14 -4.69
C PRO A 126 8.61 14.31 -3.70
N PHE A 127 7.63 14.32 -2.79
CA PHE A 127 7.44 15.42 -1.84
C PHE A 127 6.99 14.88 -0.47
N PRO A 128 7.34 15.56 0.65
CA PRO A 128 6.73 15.27 1.93
C PRO A 128 5.20 15.45 1.88
N PRO A 129 4.40 14.64 2.58
CA PRO A 129 2.93 14.67 2.46
C PRO A 129 2.28 15.83 3.24
N ASP A 130 2.52 17.03 2.77
CA ASP A 130 1.88 18.26 3.23
C ASP A 130 1.23 18.97 2.05
N LEU A 131 -0.11 18.96 2.00
CA LEU A 131 -0.87 19.43 0.85
C LEU A 131 -0.62 20.90 0.53
N GLU A 132 -0.52 21.74 1.55
CA GLU A 132 -0.32 23.17 1.35
C GLU A 132 1.01 23.42 0.63
N SER A 133 2.11 22.88 1.16
CA SER A 133 3.43 22.97 0.53
C SER A 133 3.47 22.32 -0.86
N MET A 134 2.80 21.18 -1.05
CA MET A 134 2.74 20.49 -2.34
C MET A 134 2.08 21.35 -3.43
N LEU A 135 1.04 22.10 -3.09
CA LEU A 135 0.27 22.93 -4.03
C LEU A 135 0.81 24.36 -4.19
N VAL A 136 1.92 24.72 -3.56
CA VAL A 136 2.61 26.00 -3.81
C VAL A 136 3.19 26.04 -5.22
N ASP A 137 4.00 25.02 -5.57
CA ASP A 137 4.74 24.98 -6.83
C ASP A 137 4.17 24.00 -7.84
N HIS A 138 3.19 23.17 -7.43
CA HIS A 138 2.58 22.14 -8.27
C HIS A 138 1.08 22.38 -8.44
N SER A 139 0.58 22.06 -9.63
CA SER A 139 -0.85 22.16 -9.94
C SER A 139 -1.70 21.02 -9.38
N ALA A 140 -1.03 19.95 -8.94
CA ALA A 140 -1.69 18.77 -8.38
C ALA A 140 -0.80 18.07 -7.34
N ALA A 141 -1.44 17.30 -6.45
CA ALA A 141 -0.79 16.54 -5.40
C ALA A 141 -1.35 15.11 -5.32
N LEU A 142 -0.50 14.14 -5.00
CA LEU A 142 -0.90 12.78 -4.67
C LEU A 142 -0.54 12.50 -3.20
N ILE A 143 -1.55 12.26 -2.38
CA ILE A 143 -1.40 11.99 -0.94
C ILE A 143 -1.89 10.58 -0.63
N ILE A 144 -1.16 9.87 0.26
CA ILE A 144 -1.51 8.51 0.65
C ILE A 144 -1.55 8.31 2.16
N GLY A 145 -2.28 7.26 2.56
CA GLY A 145 -2.33 6.76 3.93
C GLY A 145 -2.84 7.81 4.92
N ASP A 146 -2.28 7.81 6.10
CA ASP A 146 -2.76 8.60 7.23
C ASP A 146 -2.79 10.12 6.98
N SER A 147 -1.96 10.61 6.06
CA SER A 147 -1.95 12.03 5.69
C SER A 147 -3.25 12.45 5.01
N ALA A 148 -3.97 11.52 4.37
CA ALA A 148 -5.27 11.81 3.76
C ALA A 148 -6.35 12.11 4.79
N PHE A 149 -6.33 11.48 5.97
CA PHE A 149 -7.28 11.78 7.06
C PHE A 149 -7.12 13.20 7.64
N LYS A 150 -5.98 13.84 7.42
CA LYS A 150 -5.69 15.19 7.90
C LYS A 150 -6.19 16.27 6.94
N LEU A 151 -6.70 15.88 5.78
CA LEU A 151 -7.24 16.80 4.80
C LEU A 151 -8.64 17.25 5.25
N SER A 152 -8.73 18.47 5.75
CA SER A 152 -9.98 19.12 6.14
C SER A 152 -10.08 20.47 5.45
N ASN A 153 -11.30 20.95 5.22
CA ASN A 153 -11.58 22.28 4.67
C ASN A 153 -10.84 22.57 3.35
N LEU A 154 -10.85 21.59 2.43
CA LEU A 154 -10.27 21.79 1.10
C LEU A 154 -10.96 22.96 0.40
N ASP A 155 -10.14 23.78 -0.27
CA ASP A 155 -10.64 24.84 -1.13
C ASP A 155 -11.56 24.25 -2.21
N SER A 156 -12.70 24.91 -2.46
CA SER A 156 -13.71 24.48 -3.43
C SER A 156 -13.17 24.41 -4.87
N SER A 157 -12.03 25.05 -5.15
CA SER A 157 -11.33 24.96 -6.44
C SER A 157 -10.54 23.65 -6.61
N ILE A 158 -10.37 22.85 -5.55
CA ILE A 158 -9.63 21.58 -5.60
C ILE A 158 -10.59 20.46 -5.96
N THR A 159 -10.32 19.80 -7.07
CA THR A 159 -10.98 18.55 -7.44
C THR A 159 -10.21 17.39 -6.82
N VAL A 160 -10.93 16.46 -6.17
CA VAL A 160 -10.36 15.27 -5.51
C VAL A 160 -10.81 14.03 -6.26
N TYR A 161 -9.85 13.17 -6.58
CA TYR A 161 -10.07 11.84 -7.14
C TYR A 161 -9.54 10.79 -6.14
N ASP A 162 -10.39 9.87 -5.71
CA ASP A 162 -9.94 8.65 -5.03
C ASP A 162 -9.46 7.66 -6.09
N LEU A 163 -8.17 7.34 -6.08
CA LEU A 163 -7.60 6.49 -7.15
C LEU A 163 -8.10 5.04 -7.10
N SER A 164 -8.54 4.56 -5.94
CA SER A 164 -9.11 3.23 -5.81
C SER A 164 -10.54 3.18 -6.40
N GLU A 165 -11.32 4.22 -6.17
CA GLU A 165 -12.63 4.38 -6.79
C GLU A 165 -12.50 4.49 -8.32
N GLU A 166 -11.58 5.31 -8.80
CA GLU A 166 -11.31 5.46 -10.23
C GLU A 166 -10.87 4.14 -10.87
N TRP A 167 -10.02 3.36 -10.18
CA TRP A 167 -9.64 2.03 -10.62
C TRP A 167 -10.87 1.11 -10.72
N PHE A 168 -11.69 1.07 -9.67
CA PHE A 168 -12.88 0.22 -9.65
C PHE A 168 -13.87 0.64 -10.73
N ARG A 169 -14.09 1.93 -10.92
CA ARG A 169 -14.97 2.48 -11.96
C ARG A 169 -14.53 2.08 -13.37
N GLN A 170 -13.22 2.07 -13.64
CA GLN A 170 -12.68 1.75 -14.97
C GLN A 170 -12.53 0.25 -15.23
N THR A 171 -12.30 -0.56 -14.19
CA THR A 171 -11.94 -1.98 -14.35
C THR A 171 -12.94 -2.96 -13.71
N GLY A 172 -13.75 -2.52 -12.76
CA GLY A 172 -14.61 -3.38 -11.94
C GLY A 172 -13.84 -4.27 -10.95
N LYS A 173 -12.51 -4.09 -10.81
CA LYS A 173 -11.62 -4.99 -10.07
C LYS A 173 -11.19 -4.42 -8.72
N THR A 174 -10.89 -5.33 -7.78
CA THR A 174 -10.21 -4.99 -6.53
C THR A 174 -8.81 -4.43 -6.82
N PHE A 175 -8.42 -3.36 -6.12
CA PHE A 175 -7.07 -2.82 -6.19
C PHE A 175 -6.23 -3.30 -5.02
N VAL A 176 -5.07 -3.90 -5.29
CA VAL A 176 -4.13 -4.35 -4.26
C VAL A 176 -3.02 -3.32 -4.10
N HIS A 177 -3.01 -2.63 -2.96
CA HIS A 177 -2.05 -1.57 -2.64
C HIS A 177 -0.69 -2.12 -2.25
N ALA A 178 -0.69 -3.15 -1.39
CA ALA A 178 0.51 -3.77 -0.85
C ALA A 178 0.34 -5.29 -0.68
N VAL A 179 1.45 -6.01 -0.83
CA VAL A 179 1.54 -7.46 -0.70
C VAL A 179 2.66 -7.84 0.25
N VAL A 180 2.55 -8.99 0.92
CA VAL A 180 3.65 -9.55 1.70
C VAL A 180 4.52 -10.38 0.79
N ALA A 181 5.71 -9.87 0.48
CA ALA A 181 6.70 -10.52 -0.35
C ALA A 181 7.87 -11.06 0.50
N ALA A 182 8.32 -12.26 0.20
CA ALA A 182 9.54 -12.84 0.77
C ALA A 182 10.57 -13.08 -0.32
N ARG A 183 11.85 -12.93 -0.02
CA ARG A 183 12.93 -13.26 -0.94
C ARG A 183 12.88 -14.76 -1.30
N LYS A 184 13.19 -15.11 -2.54
CA LYS A 184 13.08 -16.52 -3.03
C LYS A 184 13.90 -17.54 -2.23
N ASN A 185 15.00 -17.11 -1.64
CA ASN A 185 15.85 -17.98 -0.80
C ASN A 185 15.31 -18.17 0.63
N ILE A 186 14.24 -17.48 1.00
CA ILE A 186 13.60 -17.60 2.33
C ILE A 186 12.56 -18.71 2.28
N CYS A 187 12.68 -19.66 3.19
CA CYS A 187 11.71 -20.73 3.38
C CYS A 187 10.98 -20.53 4.72
N LEU A 188 9.69 -20.24 4.66
CA LEU A 188 8.83 -20.22 5.83
C LEU A 188 8.37 -21.65 6.17
N SER A 189 8.42 -21.99 7.44
CA SER A 189 7.81 -23.23 7.93
C SER A 189 6.27 -23.17 7.81
N GLN A 190 5.61 -24.32 7.87
CA GLN A 190 4.14 -24.36 7.85
C GLN A 190 3.54 -23.61 9.03
N SER A 191 4.16 -23.64 10.22
CA SER A 191 3.74 -22.88 11.38
C SER A 191 3.85 -21.37 11.16
N GLN A 192 4.93 -20.90 10.52
CA GLN A 192 5.10 -19.48 10.18
C GLN A 192 4.08 -18.99 9.15
N LYS A 193 3.82 -19.79 8.10
CA LYS A 193 2.77 -19.44 7.12
C LYS A 193 1.39 -19.35 7.77
N LYS A 194 1.04 -20.37 8.60
CA LYS A 194 -0.21 -20.38 9.35
C LYS A 194 -0.33 -19.19 10.31
N PHE A 195 0.76 -18.84 10.98
CA PHE A 195 0.81 -17.70 11.89
C PHE A 195 0.49 -16.38 11.18
N ILE A 196 1.06 -16.13 9.99
CA ILE A 196 0.75 -14.91 9.22
C ILE A 196 -0.75 -14.85 8.86
N GLN A 197 -1.38 -15.98 8.56
CA GLN A 197 -2.84 -16.04 8.35
C GLN A 197 -3.62 -15.77 9.65
N GLN A 198 -3.16 -16.29 10.78
CA GLN A 198 -3.76 -16.04 12.10
C GLN A 198 -3.64 -14.58 12.50
N VAL A 199 -2.48 -13.95 12.28
CA VAL A 199 -2.26 -12.50 12.49
C VAL A 199 -3.33 -11.67 11.78
N LYS A 200 -3.61 -11.98 10.52
CA LYS A 200 -4.66 -11.31 9.76
C LYS A 200 -6.05 -11.47 10.43
N ALA A 201 -6.45 -12.70 10.70
CA ALA A 201 -7.76 -12.99 11.28
C ALA A 201 -7.93 -12.35 12.68
N GLU A 202 -6.88 -12.44 13.51
CA GLU A 202 -6.86 -11.85 14.84
C GLU A 202 -6.94 -10.33 14.80
N GLY A 203 -6.12 -9.69 13.97
CA GLY A 203 -6.09 -8.24 13.87
C GLY A 203 -7.37 -7.63 13.30
N CYS A 204 -7.99 -8.28 12.31
CA CYS A 204 -9.32 -7.88 11.81
C CYS A 204 -10.41 -8.02 12.88
N GLY A 205 -10.28 -8.96 13.82
CA GLY A 205 -11.18 -9.11 14.96
C GLY A 205 -10.96 -8.10 16.10
N ARG A 206 -9.86 -7.32 16.05
CA ARG A 206 -9.44 -6.38 17.11
C ARG A 206 -9.41 -4.92 16.63
N VAL A 207 -10.22 -4.55 15.63
CA VAL A 207 -10.20 -3.20 15.00
C VAL A 207 -10.35 -2.10 16.05
N LYS A 208 -11.27 -2.23 17.01
CA LYS A 208 -11.48 -1.22 18.07
C LYS A 208 -10.22 -0.98 18.91
N GLU A 209 -9.52 -2.04 19.28
CA GLU A 209 -8.27 -1.95 20.03
C GLU A 209 -7.17 -1.32 19.18
N VAL A 210 -7.05 -1.74 17.91
CA VAL A 210 -6.11 -1.18 16.94
C VAL A 210 -6.29 0.33 16.83
N VAL A 211 -7.52 0.81 16.69
CA VAL A 211 -7.81 2.25 16.53
C VAL A 211 -7.54 3.01 17.83
N GLN A 212 -7.91 2.46 19.00
CA GLN A 212 -7.65 3.10 20.29
C GLN A 212 -6.15 3.26 20.57
N ASP A 213 -5.34 2.28 20.19
CA ASP A 213 -3.89 2.31 20.35
C ASP A 213 -3.17 3.17 19.29
N TYR A 214 -3.86 3.52 18.20
CA TYR A 214 -3.26 4.24 17.09
C TYR A 214 -3.20 5.74 17.33
N LYS A 215 -2.05 6.22 17.79
CA LYS A 215 -1.84 7.63 18.18
C LYS A 215 -1.53 8.58 17.03
N GLY A 216 -1.32 8.07 15.83
CA GLY A 216 -0.97 8.88 14.65
C GLY A 216 -2.09 9.78 14.14
N LEU A 217 -3.35 9.48 14.52
CA LEU A 217 -4.57 10.14 14.04
C LEU A 217 -5.51 10.53 15.21
N SER A 218 -4.96 10.98 16.33
CA SER A 218 -5.73 11.32 17.53
C SER A 218 -6.74 12.48 17.35
N SER A 219 -6.65 13.21 16.24
CA SER A 219 -7.59 14.28 15.88
C SER A 219 -8.72 13.83 14.96
N VAL A 220 -8.74 12.55 14.55
CA VAL A 220 -9.77 11.96 13.70
C VAL A 220 -10.73 11.14 14.56
N ASP A 221 -12.01 11.22 14.28
CA ASP A 221 -13.03 10.46 15.01
C ASP A 221 -12.77 8.95 14.90
N ILE A 222 -12.85 8.27 16.03
CA ILE A 222 -12.61 6.82 16.14
C ILE A 222 -13.53 6.03 15.19
N GLU A 223 -14.80 6.41 15.10
CA GLU A 223 -15.77 5.77 14.20
C GLU A 223 -15.36 5.83 12.73
N VAL A 224 -14.73 6.93 12.30
CA VAL A 224 -14.21 7.07 10.92
C VAL A 224 -13.06 6.10 10.67
N LEU A 225 -12.18 5.92 11.66
CA LEU A 225 -11.04 5.00 11.57
C LEU A 225 -11.47 3.52 11.62
N GLU A 226 -12.47 3.21 12.46
CA GLU A 226 -13.08 1.87 12.51
C GLU A 226 -13.74 1.54 11.16
N ASP A 227 -14.58 2.44 10.64
CA ASP A 227 -15.26 2.28 9.35
C ASP A 227 -14.27 2.07 8.19
N TYR A 228 -13.18 2.81 8.20
CA TYR A 228 -12.10 2.64 7.23
C TYR A 228 -11.51 1.23 7.26
N LEU A 229 -11.14 0.73 8.43
CA LEU A 229 -10.52 -0.59 8.58
C LEU A 229 -11.50 -1.74 8.30
N GLU A 230 -12.77 -1.59 8.69
CA GLU A 230 -13.78 -2.64 8.56
C GLU A 230 -14.44 -2.71 7.19
N LYS A 231 -14.62 -1.56 6.50
CA LYS A 231 -15.42 -1.49 5.28
C LYS A 231 -14.64 -1.11 4.02
N LYS A 232 -13.57 -0.31 4.17
CA LYS A 232 -12.84 0.19 3.00
C LYS A 232 -11.58 -0.62 2.69
N ILE A 233 -11.00 -1.30 3.68
CA ILE A 233 -9.80 -2.13 3.52
C ILE A 233 -10.16 -3.61 3.54
N SER A 234 -9.58 -4.36 2.61
CA SER A 234 -9.55 -5.82 2.61
C SER A 234 -8.13 -6.32 2.81
N TYR A 235 -8.00 -7.36 3.64
CA TYR A 235 -6.73 -8.01 3.93
C TYR A 235 -6.57 -9.36 3.24
N ASP A 236 -7.57 -9.78 2.46
CA ASP A 236 -7.59 -11.06 1.78
C ASP A 236 -6.98 -10.94 0.37
N LEU A 237 -5.87 -11.65 0.14
CA LEU A 237 -5.36 -11.90 -1.21
C LEU A 237 -6.10 -13.13 -1.77
N ASP A 238 -7.40 -12.96 -2.00
CA ASP A 238 -8.30 -13.93 -2.60
C ASP A 238 -8.20 -13.95 -4.13
N GLU A 239 -9.09 -14.68 -4.79
CA GLU A 239 -9.15 -14.76 -6.26
C GLU A 239 -9.43 -13.39 -6.90
N ALA A 240 -10.36 -12.59 -6.34
CA ALA A 240 -10.72 -11.27 -6.87
C ALA A 240 -9.57 -10.26 -6.71
N ALA A 241 -8.89 -10.28 -5.57
CA ALA A 241 -7.70 -9.45 -5.34
C ALA A 241 -6.52 -9.89 -6.23
N THR A 242 -6.34 -11.21 -6.41
CA THR A 242 -5.30 -11.76 -7.30
C THR A 242 -5.56 -11.38 -8.76
N ASP A 243 -6.81 -11.46 -9.24
CA ASP A 243 -7.19 -11.02 -10.59
C ASP A 243 -6.93 -9.51 -10.79
N GLY A 244 -7.29 -8.69 -9.81
CA GLY A 244 -6.99 -7.25 -9.84
C GLY A 244 -5.49 -6.98 -9.87
N LEU A 245 -4.71 -7.71 -9.07
CA LEU A 245 -3.25 -7.60 -9.01
C LEU A 245 -2.58 -7.99 -10.35
N VAL A 246 -3.04 -9.07 -10.99
CA VAL A 246 -2.57 -9.50 -12.32
C VAL A 246 -2.94 -8.47 -13.38
N HIS A 247 -4.15 -7.92 -13.33
CA HIS A 247 -4.58 -6.87 -14.25
C HIS A 247 -3.71 -5.61 -14.12
N PHE A 248 -3.45 -5.17 -12.89
CA PHE A 248 -2.55 -4.05 -12.60
C PHE A 248 -1.14 -4.29 -13.16
N SER A 249 -0.59 -5.50 -12.98
CA SER A 249 0.71 -5.88 -13.57
C SER A 249 0.70 -5.77 -15.10
N SER A 250 -0.36 -6.22 -15.74
CA SER A 250 -0.50 -6.11 -17.21
C SER A 250 -0.48 -4.66 -17.67
N LEU A 251 -1.17 -3.76 -16.98
CA LEU A 251 -1.17 -2.33 -17.28
C LEU A 251 0.19 -1.68 -16.98
N CYS A 252 0.84 -2.04 -15.88
CA CYS A 252 2.22 -1.60 -15.60
C CYS A 252 3.19 -1.97 -16.74
N TYR A 253 3.04 -3.16 -17.32
CA TYR A 253 3.83 -3.58 -18.47
C TYR A 253 3.50 -2.75 -19.72
N GLN A 254 2.23 -2.54 -20.02
CA GLN A 254 1.79 -1.74 -21.18
C GLN A 254 2.28 -0.29 -21.10
N HIS A 255 2.35 0.27 -19.89
CA HIS A 255 2.86 1.63 -19.64
C HIS A 255 4.38 1.69 -19.43
N GLY A 256 5.13 0.59 -19.68
CA GLY A 256 6.58 0.55 -19.57
C GLY A 256 7.15 0.70 -18.16
N MET A 257 6.35 0.48 -17.12
CA MET A 257 6.76 0.60 -15.72
C MET A 257 7.48 -0.65 -15.22
N ILE A 258 7.26 -1.79 -15.87
CA ILE A 258 7.96 -3.06 -15.66
C ILE A 258 8.42 -3.62 -17.01
N LEU A 259 9.55 -4.33 -17.01
CA LEU A 259 10.22 -4.75 -18.26
C LEU A 259 9.58 -5.99 -18.91
N LYS A 260 8.88 -6.81 -18.13
CA LYS A 260 8.20 -8.03 -18.59
C LYS A 260 6.98 -8.35 -17.73
N LYS A 261 6.05 -9.11 -18.29
CA LYS A 261 4.93 -9.67 -17.52
C LYS A 261 5.44 -10.81 -16.64
N HIS A 262 4.92 -10.86 -15.41
CA HIS A 262 5.24 -11.91 -14.46
C HIS A 262 3.97 -12.65 -14.03
N SER A 263 4.07 -13.96 -13.88
CA SER A 263 3.11 -14.71 -13.07
C SER A 263 3.39 -14.48 -11.58
N ILE A 264 2.33 -14.53 -10.79
CA ILE A 264 2.49 -14.47 -9.34
C ILE A 264 3.01 -15.82 -8.85
N GLU A 265 4.12 -15.81 -8.12
CA GLU A 265 4.65 -16.99 -7.44
C GLU A 265 4.34 -16.88 -5.94
N PHE A 266 3.70 -17.91 -5.39
CA PHE A 266 3.42 -18.02 -3.97
C PHE A 266 4.44 -18.90 -3.23
N LEU A 267 4.58 -18.65 -1.90
CA LEU A 267 5.40 -19.44 -1.00
C LEU A 267 4.83 -20.85 -0.74
#